data_46e032bc1c62d0b3b7e8326c454d97e3
#
_entry.id   46e032bc1c62d0b3b7e8326c454d97e3
#
_cell.length_a   1.000
_cell.length_b   1.000
_cell.length_c   1.000
_cell.angle_alpha   90.00
_cell.angle_beta   90.00
_cell.angle_gamma   90.00
#
_symmetry.space_group_name_H-M   'P 1'
#
loop_
_entity.id
_entity.type
_entity.pdbx_description
1 polymer ?
#
loop_
_entity_poly.entity_id
_entity_poly.type
_entity_poly.pdbx_seq_one_letter_code
_entity_poly.pdbx_strand_id
1 'polypeptide(L)'
;MKKWIGLFIILASVTAGVPYWTGVEVEKHFGYFHQTLLPSNQWKLTSYEFERGWLDSQAQASFFYSLFAADDYQVKLQHHIAHGWQPLHTSTIDTQVSLAALQGAKIGQFSPLADLHTQVQVTGENSSTLTLFPFSAQDANQQISWTQAQAKIETTPTLSPMKAWLELPELTWQHTQQKIALQQLQVDSELPSGLHDLGLGTTRVKLAKSSIQLNGLLPSVLSQFDAVIHNQLQEQFLNSDWQLHSAQLEIGSLQLTAAKLGITLQHWHAHSVRNLKAALLDMRDLSAVQRNLSMIGALMQYGVPLLDNAPEVFVNNLELHHGTEELQLTAHAKMNKVNMQALFDPNLLLQDLVAELVLRVDKALFIALIEQYFAYYQIPKAHELAQNRVDTLITQHWLRLEPKTEKLNLQLVFKNNLLQVNGESRNLSRVF
;
A
#
# COMPACT_ATOMS: atom_id res chain seq x y z
N MET A 1 24.73 -43.44 42.59
CA MET A 1 23.81 -42.38 43.09
C MET A 1 24.37 -40.97 42.96
N LYS A 2 25.59 -40.65 43.44
CA LYS A 2 26.15 -39.27 43.40
C LYS A 2 26.22 -38.65 41.98
N LYS A 3 26.51 -39.42 40.92
CA LYS A 3 26.55 -38.93 39.53
C LYS A 3 25.17 -38.56 38.96
N TRP A 4 24.14 -39.27 39.37
CA TRP A 4 22.76 -39.01 38.95
C TRP A 4 22.16 -37.78 39.64
N ILE A 5 22.56 -37.55 40.90
CA ILE A 5 22.17 -36.34 41.65
C ILE A 5 22.78 -35.10 40.99
N GLY A 6 24.07 -35.17 40.59
CA GLY A 6 24.74 -34.07 39.88
C GLY A 6 24.06 -33.77 38.51
N LEU A 7 23.72 -34.79 37.75
CA LEU A 7 23.01 -34.65 36.48
C LEU A 7 21.60 -34.03 36.66
N PHE A 8 20.90 -34.48 37.72
CA PHE A 8 19.56 -33.94 38.03
C PHE A 8 19.62 -32.47 38.48
N ILE A 9 20.64 -32.07 39.26
CA ILE A 9 20.86 -30.67 39.66
C ILE A 9 21.18 -29.79 38.43
N ILE A 10 22.04 -30.28 37.53
CA ILE A 10 22.36 -29.56 36.30
C ILE A 10 21.11 -29.42 35.41
N LEU A 11 20.34 -30.51 35.21
CA LEU A 11 19.11 -30.47 34.45
C LEU A 11 18.07 -29.52 35.08
N ALA A 12 17.90 -29.59 36.39
CA ALA A 12 17.00 -28.69 37.14
C ALA A 12 17.48 -27.22 37.06
N SER A 13 18.76 -26.97 37.11
CA SER A 13 19.30 -25.60 36.99
C SER A 13 19.14 -25.04 35.58
N VAL A 14 19.31 -25.87 34.55
CA VAL A 14 19.06 -25.47 33.14
C VAL A 14 17.57 -25.23 32.91
N THR A 15 16.71 -26.14 33.36
CA THR A 15 15.27 -25.99 33.18
C THR A 15 14.69 -24.82 33.97
N ALA A 16 15.26 -24.46 35.10
CA ALA A 16 14.85 -23.28 35.86
C ALA A 16 15.50 -21.99 35.35
N GLY A 17 16.71 -22.03 34.86
CA GLY A 17 17.44 -20.86 34.38
C GLY A 17 16.93 -20.30 33.04
N VAL A 18 16.46 -21.18 32.15
CA VAL A 18 16.00 -20.77 30.82
C VAL A 18 14.79 -19.83 30.90
N PRO A 19 13.72 -20.10 31.66
CA PRO A 19 12.59 -19.16 31.74
C PRO A 19 12.99 -17.80 32.28
N TYR A 20 13.84 -17.74 33.30
CA TYR A 20 14.31 -16.48 33.87
C TYR A 20 15.10 -15.65 32.83
N TRP A 21 16.03 -16.30 32.13
CA TRP A 21 16.83 -15.63 31.09
C TRP A 21 15.97 -15.15 29.93
N THR A 22 15.02 -15.96 29.50
CA THR A 22 14.02 -15.57 28.49
C THR A 22 13.25 -14.32 28.91
N GLY A 23 12.83 -14.25 30.19
CA GLY A 23 12.19 -13.09 30.77
C GLY A 23 13.02 -11.81 30.70
N VAL A 24 14.34 -11.89 30.94
CA VAL A 24 15.27 -10.75 30.85
C VAL A 24 15.37 -10.24 29.43
N GLU A 25 15.51 -11.12 28.44
CA GLU A 25 15.59 -10.72 27.03
C GLU A 25 14.25 -10.16 26.51
N VAL A 26 13.15 -10.75 26.93
CA VAL A 26 11.82 -10.24 26.59
C VAL A 26 11.61 -8.84 27.16
N GLU A 27 11.93 -8.59 28.45
CA GLU A 27 11.83 -7.27 29.08
C GLU A 27 12.60 -6.22 28.30
N LYS A 28 13.83 -6.51 27.89
CA LYS A 28 14.69 -5.63 27.12
C LYS A 28 14.10 -5.31 25.75
N HIS A 29 13.61 -6.33 25.02
CA HIS A 29 13.03 -6.14 23.70
C HIS A 29 11.69 -5.41 23.75
N PHE A 30 10.84 -5.70 24.73
CA PHE A 30 9.59 -4.98 24.95
C PHE A 30 9.82 -3.53 25.32
N GLY A 31 10.77 -3.25 26.21
CA GLY A 31 11.15 -1.88 26.55
C GLY A 31 11.58 -1.09 25.31
N TYR A 32 12.48 -1.66 24.51
CA TYR A 32 12.91 -1.04 23.26
C TYR A 32 11.76 -0.82 22.28
N PHE A 33 10.89 -1.82 22.09
CA PHE A 33 9.75 -1.74 21.19
C PHE A 33 8.79 -0.61 21.59
N HIS A 34 8.36 -0.58 22.86
CA HIS A 34 7.37 0.40 23.33
C HIS A 34 7.94 1.80 23.50
N GLN A 35 9.21 1.93 23.89
CA GLN A 35 9.82 3.23 24.18
C GLN A 35 10.50 3.86 22.95
N THR A 36 10.89 3.06 21.97
CA THR A 36 11.71 3.53 20.84
C THR A 36 11.04 3.33 19.48
N LEU A 37 10.46 2.15 19.22
CA LEU A 37 9.91 1.84 17.89
C LEU A 37 8.48 2.30 17.68
N LEU A 38 7.60 2.14 18.70
CA LEU A 38 6.19 2.54 18.58
C LEU A 38 5.96 4.05 18.65
N PRO A 39 6.64 4.84 19.51
CA PRO A 39 6.39 6.26 19.60
C PRO A 39 6.65 6.96 18.27
N SER A 40 5.68 7.76 17.84
CA SER A 40 5.71 8.60 16.64
C SER A 40 4.92 9.87 16.93
N ASN A 41 4.83 10.77 15.96
CA ASN A 41 4.02 11.97 16.14
C ASN A 41 2.52 11.67 16.36
N GLN A 42 2.04 10.51 15.89
CA GLN A 42 0.66 10.06 16.08
C GLN A 42 0.47 9.18 17.33
N TRP A 43 1.54 8.50 17.78
CA TRP A 43 1.55 7.60 18.92
C TRP A 43 2.47 8.14 20.00
N LYS A 44 1.91 8.69 21.05
CA LYS A 44 2.68 9.24 22.19
C LYS A 44 2.56 8.31 23.37
N LEU A 45 3.68 7.71 23.77
CA LEU A 45 3.74 6.88 24.96
C LEU A 45 3.44 7.72 26.21
N THR A 46 2.46 7.28 27.01
CA THR A 46 2.08 7.94 28.29
C THR A 46 2.51 7.16 29.52
N SER A 47 2.52 5.84 29.44
CA SER A 47 3.03 4.98 30.49
C SER A 47 3.55 3.67 29.92
N TYR A 48 4.55 3.09 30.60
CA TYR A 48 5.06 1.76 30.34
C TYR A 48 5.48 1.14 31.66
N GLU A 49 4.98 -0.07 31.92
CA GLU A 49 5.28 -0.86 33.10
C GLU A 49 5.59 -2.29 32.67
N PHE A 50 6.57 -2.91 33.31
CA PHE A 50 6.93 -4.31 33.08
C PHE A 50 7.18 -5.01 34.42
N GLU A 51 6.43 -6.06 34.68
CA GLU A 51 6.56 -6.91 35.86
C GLU A 51 7.10 -8.27 35.44
N ARG A 52 8.35 -8.54 35.81
CA ARG A 52 9.01 -9.80 35.50
C ARG A 52 8.75 -10.85 36.58
N GLY A 53 8.07 -11.93 36.22
CA GLY A 53 7.97 -13.14 36.98
C GLY A 53 9.00 -14.18 36.54
N TRP A 54 8.96 -15.36 37.17
CA TRP A 54 9.85 -16.48 36.85
C TRP A 54 9.40 -17.26 35.61
N LEU A 55 8.13 -17.62 35.57
CA LEU A 55 7.52 -18.41 34.52
C LEU A 55 6.62 -17.56 33.59
N ASP A 56 6.25 -16.40 34.05
CA ASP A 56 5.42 -15.44 33.33
C ASP A 56 5.88 -14.01 33.61
N SER A 57 5.54 -13.10 32.74
CA SER A 57 5.74 -11.65 32.90
C SER A 57 4.49 -10.94 32.43
N GLN A 58 4.27 -9.75 32.96
CA GLN A 58 3.20 -8.86 32.51
C GLN A 58 3.81 -7.53 32.07
N ALA A 59 3.29 -6.98 30.97
CA ALA A 59 3.66 -5.65 30.54
C ALA A 59 2.42 -4.86 30.20
N GLN A 60 2.47 -3.56 30.50
CA GLN A 60 1.41 -2.64 30.13
C GLN A 60 2.01 -1.39 29.51
N ALA A 61 1.46 -0.97 28.39
CA ALA A 61 1.78 0.30 27.77
C ALA A 61 0.51 1.08 27.45
N SER A 62 0.57 2.39 27.59
CA SER A 62 -0.52 3.28 27.20
C SER A 62 -0.01 4.36 26.26
N PHE A 63 -0.80 4.67 25.25
CA PHE A 63 -0.45 5.64 24.21
C PHE A 63 -1.62 6.59 23.99
N PHE A 64 -1.34 7.84 23.68
CA PHE A 64 -2.31 8.69 23.01
C PHE A 64 -2.19 8.48 21.51
N TYR A 65 -3.35 8.38 20.86
CA TYR A 65 -3.46 8.23 19.41
C TYR A 65 -4.52 9.18 18.87
N SER A 66 -4.18 9.97 17.86
CA SER A 66 -5.12 10.83 17.15
C SER A 66 -5.59 10.12 15.88
N LEU A 67 -6.82 9.66 15.87
CA LEU A 67 -7.46 9.03 14.70
C LEU A 67 -8.04 10.11 13.77
N PHE A 68 -8.60 11.18 14.33
CA PHE A 68 -9.15 12.33 13.63
C PHE A 68 -8.47 13.60 14.15
N ALA A 69 -8.47 14.65 13.35
CA ALA A 69 -7.73 15.88 13.66
C ALA A 69 -8.11 16.59 15.00
N ALA A 70 -9.22 16.20 15.62
CA ALA A 70 -9.73 16.80 16.85
C ALA A 70 -9.90 15.81 18.02
N ASP A 71 -9.78 14.51 17.78
CA ASP A 71 -10.10 13.49 18.77
C ASP A 71 -8.88 12.72 19.20
N ASP A 72 -8.69 12.69 20.50
CA ASP A 72 -7.65 11.91 21.12
C ASP A 72 -8.26 10.64 21.67
N TYR A 73 -7.64 9.53 21.35
CA TYR A 73 -7.91 8.23 21.93
C TYR A 73 -6.75 7.81 22.81
N GLN A 74 -7.07 7.13 23.89
CA GLN A 74 -6.07 6.40 24.65
C GLN A 74 -6.13 4.92 24.25
N VAL A 75 -5.00 4.39 23.79
CA VAL A 75 -4.80 2.98 23.49
C VAL A 75 -4.04 2.36 24.64
N LYS A 76 -4.55 1.28 25.18
CA LYS A 76 -3.91 0.48 26.22
C LYS A 76 -3.54 -0.88 25.67
N LEU A 77 -2.28 -1.24 25.80
CA LEU A 77 -1.75 -2.57 25.50
C LEU A 77 -1.48 -3.30 26.83
N GLN A 78 -2.03 -4.48 26.97
CA GLN A 78 -1.78 -5.36 28.12
C GLN A 78 -1.21 -6.67 27.57
N HIS A 79 -0.02 -7.03 28.03
CA HIS A 79 0.68 -8.23 27.61
C HIS A 79 0.77 -9.22 28.75
N HIS A 80 0.42 -10.46 28.49
CA HIS A 80 0.73 -11.60 29.32
C HIS A 80 1.74 -12.47 28.59
N ILE A 81 2.92 -12.69 29.18
CA ILE A 81 4.03 -13.35 28.54
C ILE A 81 4.36 -14.60 29.35
N ALA A 82 4.02 -15.77 28.83
CA ALA A 82 4.38 -17.03 29.45
C ALA A 82 5.77 -17.47 28.97
N HIS A 83 6.69 -17.64 29.92
CA HIS A 83 8.01 -18.19 29.71
C HIS A 83 7.96 -19.69 29.95
N GLY A 84 7.61 -20.46 28.93
CA GLY A 84 7.39 -21.90 29.08
C GLY A 84 8.39 -22.72 28.31
N TRP A 85 8.84 -23.79 28.91
CA TRP A 85 9.56 -24.85 28.22
C TRP A 85 8.53 -25.83 27.65
N GLN A 86 7.85 -25.44 26.61
CA GLN A 86 7.09 -26.38 25.78
C GLN A 86 8.03 -26.96 24.70
N PRO A 87 7.85 -28.21 24.25
CA PRO A 87 8.85 -28.88 23.39
C PRO A 87 9.21 -28.16 22.10
N LEU A 88 8.44 -27.16 21.69
CA LEU A 88 8.63 -26.42 20.42
C LEU A 88 8.52 -24.90 20.59
N HIS A 89 8.14 -24.40 21.78
CA HIS A 89 7.94 -22.96 22.00
C HIS A 89 8.75 -22.48 23.22
N THR A 90 9.42 -21.34 23.07
CA THR A 90 10.15 -20.69 24.16
C THR A 90 9.29 -19.71 24.93
N SER A 91 8.31 -19.08 24.29
CA SER A 91 7.35 -18.21 24.97
C SER A 91 6.08 -18.02 24.14
N THR A 92 5.00 -17.67 24.82
CA THR A 92 3.76 -17.18 24.23
C THR A 92 3.46 -15.80 24.79
N ILE A 93 2.98 -14.92 23.94
CA ILE A 93 2.65 -13.54 24.29
C ILE A 93 1.21 -13.28 23.88
N ASP A 94 0.35 -13.10 24.85
CA ASP A 94 -1.03 -12.68 24.67
C ASP A 94 -1.13 -11.18 24.92
N THR A 95 -1.51 -10.44 23.90
CA THR A 95 -1.65 -8.99 23.96
C THR A 95 -3.08 -8.59 23.73
N GLN A 96 -3.68 -7.89 24.69
CA GLN A 96 -4.98 -7.25 24.53
C GLN A 96 -4.78 -5.77 24.23
N VAL A 97 -5.43 -5.31 23.18
CA VAL A 97 -5.47 -3.91 22.76
C VAL A 97 -6.84 -3.36 23.10
N SER A 98 -6.88 -2.31 23.89
CA SER A 98 -8.12 -1.62 24.27
C SER A 98 -8.05 -0.14 23.92
N LEU A 99 -9.17 0.42 23.53
CA LEU A 99 -9.32 1.81 23.11
C LEU A 99 -10.32 2.53 24.01
N ALA A 100 -9.99 3.74 24.45
CA ALA A 100 -10.91 4.64 25.11
C ALA A 100 -10.87 6.03 24.44
N ALA A 101 -12.03 6.60 24.17
CA ALA A 101 -12.13 7.97 23.69
C ALA A 101 -11.84 8.95 24.83
N LEU A 102 -11.14 10.03 24.53
CA LEU A 102 -10.94 11.15 25.47
C LEU A 102 -12.11 12.14 25.35
N GLN A 103 -12.73 12.44 26.47
CA GLN A 103 -13.77 13.48 26.57
C GLN A 103 -13.18 14.66 27.34
N GLY A 104 -12.48 15.54 26.65
CA GLY A 104 -11.64 16.57 27.28
C GLY A 104 -10.48 15.94 28.06
N ALA A 105 -10.35 16.24 29.36
CA ALA A 105 -9.31 15.66 30.22
C ALA A 105 -9.71 14.30 30.84
N LYS A 106 -10.90 13.77 30.55
CA LYS A 106 -11.38 12.51 31.14
C LYS A 106 -11.25 11.37 30.14
N ILE A 107 -10.69 10.27 30.62
CA ILE A 107 -10.60 9.01 29.86
C ILE A 107 -11.96 8.32 29.97
N GLY A 108 -12.54 7.95 28.83
CA GLY A 108 -13.76 7.16 28.76
C GLY A 108 -13.53 5.70 29.19
N GLN A 109 -14.56 4.87 29.02
CA GLN A 109 -14.44 3.44 29.28
C GLN A 109 -13.62 2.78 28.17
N PHE A 110 -12.66 1.92 28.55
CA PHE A 110 -11.89 1.11 27.61
C PHE A 110 -12.78 0.02 27.00
N SER A 111 -12.76 -0.07 25.69
CA SER A 111 -13.39 -1.14 24.91
C SER A 111 -12.31 -1.97 24.23
N PRO A 112 -12.45 -3.31 24.18
CA PRO A 112 -11.50 -4.15 23.48
C PRO A 112 -11.51 -3.81 21.98
N LEU A 113 -10.31 -3.65 21.41
CA LEU A 113 -10.10 -3.35 19.99
C LEU A 113 -9.52 -4.54 19.25
N ALA A 114 -8.57 -5.24 19.88
CA ALA A 114 -7.91 -6.40 19.28
C ALA A 114 -7.29 -7.31 20.33
N ASP A 115 -7.15 -8.58 19.95
CA ASP A 115 -6.28 -9.55 20.61
C ASP A 115 -5.17 -9.98 19.64
N LEU A 116 -3.93 -10.03 20.14
CA LEU A 116 -2.77 -10.53 19.42
C LEU A 116 -2.15 -11.67 20.21
N HIS A 117 -2.12 -12.85 19.61
CA HIS A 117 -1.45 -14.03 20.16
C HIS A 117 -0.17 -14.30 19.37
N THR A 118 0.99 -14.27 20.04
CA THR A 118 2.29 -14.52 19.43
C THR A 118 2.94 -15.74 20.07
N GLN A 119 3.37 -16.68 19.25
CA GLN A 119 4.17 -17.84 19.65
C GLN A 119 5.60 -17.66 19.14
N VAL A 120 6.56 -17.74 20.04
CA VAL A 120 7.99 -17.70 19.72
C VAL A 120 8.53 -19.13 19.79
N GLN A 121 9.06 -19.63 18.69
CA GLN A 121 9.61 -20.98 18.61
C GLN A 121 11.08 -21.03 19.10
N VAL A 122 11.54 -22.22 19.45
CA VAL A 122 12.96 -22.45 19.83
C VAL A 122 13.92 -22.08 18.70
N THR A 123 13.47 -22.21 17.45
CA THR A 123 14.23 -21.79 16.26
C THR A 123 14.35 -20.27 16.09
N GLY A 124 13.63 -19.49 16.91
CA GLY A 124 13.50 -18.05 16.77
C GLY A 124 12.41 -17.62 15.78
N GLU A 125 11.72 -18.55 15.15
CA GLU A 125 10.56 -18.22 14.33
C GLU A 125 9.39 -17.73 15.21
N ASN A 126 8.67 -16.73 14.71
CA ASN A 126 7.52 -16.16 15.39
C ASN A 126 6.27 -16.35 14.54
N SER A 127 5.19 -16.77 15.16
CA SER A 127 3.86 -16.80 14.56
C SER A 127 2.92 -15.93 15.38
N SER A 128 2.39 -14.87 14.78
CA SER A 128 1.47 -13.94 15.44
C SER A 128 0.11 -13.99 14.75
N THR A 129 -0.96 -14.16 15.52
CA THR A 129 -2.34 -14.09 15.06
C THR A 129 -3.01 -12.89 15.71
N LEU A 130 -3.50 -11.96 14.91
CA LEU A 130 -4.24 -10.78 15.32
C LEU A 130 -5.73 -10.99 15.03
N THR A 131 -6.58 -10.75 16.00
CA THR A 131 -8.03 -10.64 15.84
C THR A 131 -8.44 -9.20 16.15
N LEU A 132 -8.93 -8.47 15.17
CA LEU A 132 -9.55 -7.16 15.37
C LEU A 132 -11.03 -7.34 15.66
N PHE A 133 -11.51 -6.72 16.72
CA PHE A 133 -12.93 -6.70 17.04
C PHE A 133 -13.68 -5.67 16.20
N PRO A 134 -14.99 -5.82 16.01
CA PRO A 134 -15.81 -4.82 15.34
C PRO A 134 -15.64 -3.45 16.00
N PHE A 135 -15.48 -2.43 15.19
CA PHE A 135 -15.24 -1.06 15.64
C PHE A 135 -16.05 -0.07 14.81
N SER A 136 -16.49 0.99 15.46
CA SER A 136 -17.09 2.14 14.80
C SER A 136 -16.73 3.42 15.58
N ALA A 137 -16.21 4.40 14.87
CA ALA A 137 -15.96 5.72 15.39
C ALA A 137 -16.53 6.77 14.42
N GLN A 138 -17.09 7.83 14.98
CA GLN A 138 -17.69 8.92 14.23
C GLN A 138 -17.41 10.25 14.92
N ASP A 139 -17.06 11.26 14.13
CA ASP A 139 -17.08 12.66 14.54
C ASP A 139 -18.05 13.46 13.66
N ALA A 140 -18.00 14.80 13.72
CA ALA A 140 -18.88 15.67 12.95
C ALA A 140 -18.72 15.51 11.41
N ASN A 141 -17.55 15.10 10.93
CA ASN A 141 -17.18 15.10 9.51
C ASN A 141 -16.75 13.74 8.99
N GLN A 142 -16.39 12.80 9.87
CA GLN A 142 -15.78 11.54 9.49
C GLN A 142 -16.43 10.37 10.23
N GLN A 143 -16.49 9.25 9.54
CA GLN A 143 -16.90 7.98 10.11
C GLN A 143 -15.97 6.89 9.62
N ILE A 144 -15.53 6.01 10.50
CA ILE A 144 -14.82 4.78 10.18
C ILE A 144 -15.46 3.62 10.91
N SER A 145 -15.64 2.51 10.22
CA SER A 145 -16.12 1.28 10.84
C SER A 145 -15.55 0.07 10.13
N TRP A 146 -15.34 -1.02 10.88
CA TRP A 146 -15.02 -2.33 10.34
C TRP A 146 -15.70 -3.43 11.15
N THR A 147 -15.90 -4.58 10.52
CA THR A 147 -16.32 -5.82 11.17
C THR A 147 -15.10 -6.55 11.72
N GLN A 148 -15.32 -7.69 12.38
CA GLN A 148 -14.22 -8.51 12.86
C GLN A 148 -13.28 -8.88 11.72
N ALA A 149 -11.97 -8.64 11.94
CA ALA A 149 -10.91 -9.00 10.99
C ALA A 149 -9.87 -9.89 11.64
N GLN A 150 -9.15 -10.65 10.82
CA GLN A 150 -8.07 -11.52 11.27
C GLN A 150 -6.83 -11.30 10.42
N ALA A 151 -5.67 -11.36 11.08
CA ALA A 151 -4.39 -11.37 10.39
C ALA A 151 -3.45 -12.38 11.03
N LYS A 152 -2.59 -12.98 10.22
CA LYS A 152 -1.52 -13.87 10.67
C LYS A 152 -0.21 -13.43 10.06
N ILE A 153 0.84 -13.40 10.88
CA ILE A 153 2.19 -13.08 10.45
C ILE A 153 3.12 -14.17 10.97
N GLU A 154 3.89 -14.75 10.06
CA GLU A 154 4.97 -15.68 10.39
C GLU A 154 6.30 -15.03 9.96
N THR A 155 7.24 -14.96 10.87
CA THR A 155 8.50 -14.27 10.63
C THR A 155 9.59 -14.77 11.59
N THR A 156 10.83 -14.30 11.37
CA THR A 156 11.96 -14.49 12.29
C THR A 156 12.16 -13.22 13.13
N PRO A 157 13.05 -13.23 14.14
CA PRO A 157 13.39 -12.04 14.91
C PRO A 157 13.92 -10.88 14.07
N THR A 158 14.49 -11.18 12.91
CA THR A 158 14.97 -10.18 11.96
C THR A 158 13.87 -9.68 11.00
N LEU A 159 12.61 -10.15 11.18
CA LEU A 159 11.48 -9.89 10.30
C LEU A 159 11.71 -10.30 8.84
N SER A 160 12.60 -11.27 8.60
CA SER A 160 12.97 -11.80 7.29
C SER A 160 13.37 -13.28 7.40
N PRO A 161 12.73 -14.21 6.67
CA PRO A 161 11.57 -14.01 5.81
C PRO A 161 10.28 -13.68 6.56
N MET A 162 9.28 -13.21 5.83
CA MET A 162 7.96 -12.92 6.37
C MET A 162 6.87 -13.49 5.47
N LYS A 163 5.89 -14.15 6.09
CA LYS A 163 4.60 -14.47 5.49
C LYS A 163 3.52 -13.74 6.24
N ALA A 164 2.61 -13.09 5.54
CA ALA A 164 1.52 -12.37 6.14
C ALA A 164 0.21 -12.69 5.42
N TRP A 165 -0.84 -12.85 6.19
CA TRP A 165 -2.18 -13.04 5.71
C TRP A 165 -3.11 -12.10 6.48
N LEU A 166 -4.06 -11.49 5.78
CA LEU A 166 -5.09 -10.61 6.35
C LEU A 166 -6.43 -10.93 5.70
N GLU A 167 -7.46 -11.02 6.53
CA GLU A 167 -8.86 -11.07 6.12
C GLU A 167 -9.63 -9.98 6.84
N LEU A 168 -10.25 -9.08 6.07
CA LEU A 168 -11.08 -7.99 6.55
C LEU A 168 -12.42 -8.05 5.80
N PRO A 169 -13.49 -8.57 6.44
CA PRO A 169 -14.77 -8.78 5.78
C PRO A 169 -15.42 -7.47 5.33
N GLU A 170 -15.34 -6.42 6.14
CA GLU A 170 -15.92 -5.13 5.79
C GLU A 170 -15.14 -3.98 6.44
N LEU A 171 -14.88 -2.93 5.64
CA LEU A 171 -14.35 -1.64 6.07
C LEU A 171 -15.14 -0.53 5.38
N THR A 172 -15.59 0.44 6.13
CA THR A 172 -16.17 1.67 5.60
C THR A 172 -15.45 2.87 6.20
N TRP A 173 -15.02 3.76 5.35
CA TRP A 173 -14.55 5.09 5.72
C TRP A 173 -15.32 6.15 4.93
N GLN A 174 -15.78 7.17 5.62
CA GLN A 174 -16.51 8.28 5.05
C GLN A 174 -16.01 9.60 5.64
N HIS A 175 -15.78 10.58 4.80
CA HIS A 175 -15.40 11.95 5.18
C HIS A 175 -16.10 12.95 4.27
N THR A 176 -17.07 13.69 4.80
CA THR A 176 -17.90 14.62 4.04
C THR A 176 -18.47 14.00 2.75
N GLN A 177 -17.88 14.31 1.59
CA GLN A 177 -18.29 13.81 0.28
C GLN A 177 -17.42 12.65 -0.24
N GLN A 178 -16.47 12.19 0.58
CA GLN A 178 -15.59 11.08 0.22
C GLN A 178 -16.05 9.81 0.92
N LYS A 179 -16.02 8.70 0.21
CA LYS A 179 -16.37 7.40 0.78
C LYS A 179 -15.52 6.30 0.17
N ILE A 180 -15.02 5.44 1.05
CA ILE A 180 -14.38 4.17 0.66
C ILE A 180 -15.10 3.07 1.42
N ALA A 181 -15.57 2.06 0.70
CA ALA A 181 -16.12 0.86 1.30
C ALA A 181 -15.46 -0.36 0.64
N LEU A 182 -14.96 -1.28 1.47
CA LEU A 182 -14.32 -2.52 1.05
C LEU A 182 -15.09 -3.71 1.63
N GLN A 183 -15.27 -4.76 0.84
CA GLN A 183 -15.94 -5.99 1.26
C GLN A 183 -15.06 -7.18 0.91
N GLN A 184 -14.85 -8.07 1.89
CA GLN A 184 -14.08 -9.31 1.79
C GLN A 184 -12.66 -9.07 1.23
N LEU A 185 -11.95 -8.12 1.84
CA LEU A 185 -10.53 -7.92 1.54
C LEU A 185 -9.71 -9.08 2.10
N GLN A 186 -8.94 -9.72 1.24
CA GLN A 186 -7.94 -10.72 1.58
C GLN A 186 -6.59 -10.28 1.02
N VAL A 187 -5.56 -10.38 1.85
CA VAL A 187 -4.17 -10.09 1.44
C VAL A 187 -3.29 -11.24 1.87
N ASP A 188 -2.55 -11.80 0.93
CA ASP A 188 -1.53 -12.82 1.15
C ASP A 188 -0.19 -12.29 0.68
N SER A 189 0.83 -12.34 1.52
CA SER A 189 2.17 -11.87 1.19
C SER A 189 3.22 -12.89 1.60
N GLU A 190 4.12 -13.19 0.67
CA GLU A 190 5.34 -13.96 0.91
C GLU A 190 6.55 -13.10 0.55
N LEU A 191 7.26 -12.62 1.58
CA LEU A 191 8.33 -11.65 1.47
C LEU A 191 9.64 -12.25 2.00
N PRO A 192 10.48 -12.86 1.15
CA PRO A 192 11.75 -13.47 1.56
C PRO A 192 12.71 -12.51 2.28
N SER A 193 12.66 -11.21 1.93
CA SER A 193 13.48 -10.16 2.55
C SER A 193 12.73 -9.37 3.64
N GLY A 194 11.50 -9.77 3.98
CA GLY A 194 10.69 -9.06 4.97
C GLY A 194 10.17 -7.71 4.50
N LEU A 195 9.52 -6.97 5.43
CA LEU A 195 8.96 -5.64 5.15
C LEU A 195 9.99 -4.50 5.18
N HIS A 196 11.13 -4.72 5.83
CA HIS A 196 12.13 -3.66 6.02
C HIS A 196 12.79 -3.20 4.73
N ASP A 197 12.73 -4.02 3.68
CA ASP A 197 13.26 -3.70 2.38
C ASP A 197 12.16 -3.25 1.41
N LEU A 198 12.32 -3.50 0.14
CA LEU A 198 11.46 -3.08 -0.98
C LEU A 198 10.19 -3.96 -1.13
N GLY A 199 9.86 -4.77 -0.11
CA GLY A 199 8.76 -5.71 -0.18
C GLY A 199 9.00 -6.77 -1.26
N LEU A 200 10.24 -7.30 -1.33
CA LEU A 200 10.61 -8.33 -2.31
C LEU A 200 9.82 -9.60 -2.06
N GLY A 201 9.29 -10.18 -3.12
CA GLY A 201 8.44 -11.36 -3.08
C GLY A 201 7.10 -11.15 -3.77
N THR A 202 6.09 -11.86 -3.32
CA THR A 202 4.76 -11.82 -3.94
C THR A 202 3.71 -11.38 -2.94
N THR A 203 2.88 -10.42 -3.33
CA THR A 203 1.68 -10.03 -2.61
C THR A 203 0.47 -10.25 -3.50
N ARG A 204 -0.56 -10.91 -2.98
CA ARG A 204 -1.86 -11.10 -3.61
C ARG A 204 -2.92 -10.36 -2.83
N VAL A 205 -3.76 -9.62 -3.52
CA VAL A 205 -4.89 -8.89 -2.93
C VAL A 205 -6.15 -9.33 -3.63
N LYS A 206 -7.12 -9.81 -2.87
CA LYS A 206 -8.47 -10.13 -3.37
C LYS A 206 -9.50 -9.28 -2.67
N LEU A 207 -10.52 -8.89 -3.40
CA LEU A 207 -11.57 -8.02 -2.88
C LEU A 207 -12.88 -8.36 -3.59
N ALA A 208 -13.90 -8.73 -2.84
CA ALA A 208 -15.20 -9.04 -3.46
C ALA A 208 -15.85 -7.78 -4.04
N LYS A 209 -15.81 -6.67 -3.29
CA LYS A 209 -16.33 -5.38 -3.76
C LYS A 209 -15.60 -4.22 -3.12
N SER A 210 -15.33 -3.18 -3.92
CA SER A 210 -14.87 -1.88 -3.45
C SER A 210 -15.75 -0.79 -4.04
N SER A 211 -16.14 0.18 -3.22
CA SER A 211 -16.80 1.39 -3.68
C SER A 211 -15.94 2.58 -3.27
N ILE A 212 -15.53 3.37 -4.23
CA ILE A 212 -14.64 4.50 -4.05
C ILE A 212 -15.30 5.75 -4.60
N GLN A 213 -15.46 6.75 -3.75
CA GLN A 213 -15.91 8.08 -4.10
C GLN A 213 -14.96 9.08 -3.47
N LEU A 214 -14.14 9.74 -4.26
CA LEU A 214 -13.16 10.73 -3.83
C LEU A 214 -13.37 12.03 -4.59
N ASN A 215 -13.02 13.16 -3.97
CA ASN A 215 -13.13 14.47 -4.62
C ASN A 215 -12.23 14.52 -5.88
N GLY A 216 -12.80 14.96 -6.98
CA GLY A 216 -12.08 15.07 -8.25
C GLY A 216 -11.96 13.77 -9.04
N LEU A 217 -12.48 12.63 -8.52
CA LEU A 217 -12.50 11.34 -9.22
C LEU A 217 -13.92 10.90 -9.46
N LEU A 218 -14.15 10.23 -10.59
CA LEU A 218 -15.42 9.58 -10.88
C LEU A 218 -15.71 8.50 -9.82
N PRO A 219 -16.94 8.46 -9.26
CA PRO A 219 -17.34 7.35 -8.41
C PRO A 219 -17.11 6.03 -9.12
N SER A 220 -16.46 5.10 -8.46
CA SER A 220 -16.13 3.81 -9.06
C SER A 220 -16.44 2.66 -8.12
N VAL A 221 -16.88 1.53 -8.70
CA VAL A 221 -17.11 0.29 -8.00
C VAL A 221 -16.34 -0.82 -8.70
N LEU A 222 -15.48 -1.50 -7.96
CA LEU A 222 -14.77 -2.70 -8.40
C LEU A 222 -15.46 -3.92 -7.79
N SER A 223 -15.68 -4.96 -8.59
CA SER A 223 -16.23 -6.23 -8.11
C SER A 223 -15.34 -7.38 -8.54
N GLN A 224 -15.15 -8.34 -7.63
CA GLN A 224 -14.27 -9.50 -7.84
C GLN A 224 -12.87 -9.07 -8.32
N PHE A 225 -12.28 -8.15 -7.56
CA PHE A 225 -10.94 -7.67 -7.85
C PHE A 225 -9.89 -8.66 -7.34
N ASP A 226 -8.90 -8.91 -8.17
CA ASP A 226 -7.71 -9.70 -7.87
C ASP A 226 -6.48 -8.94 -8.35
N ALA A 227 -5.48 -8.81 -7.49
CA ALA A 227 -4.20 -8.20 -7.84
C ALA A 227 -3.05 -9.09 -7.37
N VAL A 228 -2.08 -9.30 -8.24
CA VAL A 228 -0.82 -9.96 -7.93
C VAL A 228 0.31 -8.98 -8.20
N ILE A 229 1.12 -8.73 -7.19
CA ILE A 229 2.30 -7.88 -7.25
C ILE A 229 3.50 -8.77 -6.96
N HIS A 230 4.44 -8.83 -7.87
CA HIS A 230 5.68 -9.57 -7.72
C HIS A 230 6.86 -8.61 -7.81
N ASN A 231 7.63 -8.50 -6.71
CA ASN A 231 8.82 -7.67 -6.62
C ASN A 231 10.06 -8.56 -6.51
N GLN A 232 11.05 -8.28 -7.34
CA GLN A 232 12.32 -9.00 -7.31
C GLN A 232 13.49 -8.03 -7.41
N LEU A 233 14.57 -8.39 -6.76
CA LEU A 233 15.84 -7.68 -6.87
C LEU A 233 16.73 -8.44 -7.84
N GLN A 234 17.14 -7.78 -8.91
CA GLN A 234 18.12 -8.30 -9.86
C GLN A 234 19.35 -7.40 -9.81
N GLU A 235 20.45 -7.91 -9.24
CA GLU A 235 21.63 -7.11 -8.94
C GLU A 235 21.27 -5.93 -8.01
N GLN A 236 21.32 -4.71 -8.52
CA GLN A 236 20.98 -3.48 -7.80
C GLN A 236 19.64 -2.88 -8.21
N PHE A 237 18.90 -3.58 -9.08
CA PHE A 237 17.64 -3.07 -9.63
C PHE A 237 16.44 -3.79 -9.06
N LEU A 238 15.46 -3.01 -8.64
CA LEU A 238 14.11 -3.48 -8.35
C LEU A 238 13.36 -3.63 -9.66
N ASN A 239 12.87 -4.83 -9.91
CA ASN A 239 11.89 -5.11 -10.96
C ASN A 239 10.58 -5.49 -10.29
N SER A 240 9.48 -4.98 -10.82
CA SER A 240 8.14 -5.21 -10.27
C SER A 240 7.16 -5.52 -11.38
N ASP A 241 6.36 -6.57 -11.19
CA ASP A 241 5.30 -6.97 -12.11
C ASP A 241 3.96 -6.92 -11.37
N TRP A 242 3.00 -6.19 -11.91
CA TRP A 242 1.67 -5.99 -11.34
C TRP A 242 0.63 -6.49 -12.32
N GLN A 243 -0.19 -7.40 -11.89
CA GLN A 243 -1.33 -7.92 -12.64
C GLN A 243 -2.59 -7.66 -11.83
N LEU A 244 -3.48 -6.85 -12.38
CA LEU A 244 -4.73 -6.46 -11.77
C LEU A 244 -5.88 -6.91 -12.67
N HIS A 245 -6.91 -7.46 -12.07
CA HIS A 245 -8.11 -7.91 -12.74
C HIS A 245 -9.34 -7.53 -11.91
N SER A 246 -10.41 -7.12 -12.59
CA SER A 246 -11.73 -6.96 -11.98
C SER A 246 -12.77 -7.54 -12.93
N ALA A 247 -13.67 -8.37 -12.42
CA ALA A 247 -14.75 -8.93 -13.26
C ALA A 247 -15.77 -7.85 -13.65
N GLN A 248 -15.96 -6.83 -12.80
CA GLN A 248 -16.81 -5.67 -13.10
C GLN A 248 -16.15 -4.41 -12.56
N LEU A 249 -16.15 -3.38 -13.38
CA LEU A 249 -15.72 -2.03 -13.03
C LEU A 249 -16.82 -1.05 -13.43
N GLU A 250 -17.40 -0.34 -12.47
CA GLU A 250 -18.35 0.74 -12.72
C GLU A 250 -17.62 2.08 -12.58
N ILE A 251 -17.76 2.95 -13.56
CA ILE A 251 -17.21 4.31 -13.55
C ILE A 251 -18.35 5.27 -13.84
N GLY A 252 -18.85 5.96 -12.82
CA GLY A 252 -20.08 6.73 -12.94
C GLY A 252 -21.26 5.83 -13.24
N SER A 253 -21.91 6.00 -14.40
CA SER A 253 -22.99 5.13 -14.89
C SER A 253 -22.52 4.06 -15.87
N LEU A 254 -21.25 4.06 -16.28
CA LEU A 254 -20.70 3.11 -17.24
C LEU A 254 -20.31 1.80 -16.51
N GLN A 255 -20.86 0.69 -16.98
CA GLN A 255 -20.56 -0.65 -16.46
C GLN A 255 -19.65 -1.40 -17.43
N LEU A 256 -18.44 -1.70 -16.99
CA LEU A 256 -17.48 -2.52 -17.70
C LEU A 256 -17.54 -3.95 -17.18
N THR A 257 -17.61 -4.93 -18.05
CA THR A 257 -17.80 -6.34 -17.72
C THR A 257 -16.50 -7.06 -17.41
N ALA A 258 -15.37 -6.50 -17.78
CA ALA A 258 -14.05 -6.97 -17.40
C ALA A 258 -13.06 -5.81 -17.50
N ALA A 259 -12.14 -5.75 -16.56
CA ALA A 259 -11.01 -4.82 -16.58
C ALA A 259 -9.73 -5.58 -16.21
N LYS A 260 -8.69 -5.42 -17.02
CA LYS A 260 -7.35 -5.99 -16.76
C LYS A 260 -6.31 -4.90 -16.93
N LEU A 261 -5.30 -4.92 -16.08
CA LEU A 261 -4.17 -4.01 -16.15
C LEU A 261 -2.90 -4.77 -15.77
N GLY A 262 -1.94 -4.81 -16.69
CA GLY A 262 -0.60 -5.32 -16.45
C GLY A 262 0.41 -4.17 -16.47
N ILE A 263 1.20 -4.02 -15.42
CA ILE A 263 2.27 -3.02 -15.31
C ILE A 263 3.57 -3.74 -14.97
N THR A 264 4.65 -3.42 -15.68
CA THR A 264 5.99 -3.88 -15.33
C THR A 264 6.91 -2.67 -15.14
N LEU A 265 7.60 -2.64 -14.02
CA LEU A 265 8.65 -1.68 -13.70
C LEU A 265 10.01 -2.38 -13.81
N GLN A 266 10.96 -1.79 -14.53
CA GLN A 266 12.30 -2.37 -14.73
C GLN A 266 13.39 -1.33 -14.51
N HIS A 267 14.57 -1.78 -14.10
CA HIS A 267 15.77 -0.95 -13.87
C HIS A 267 15.61 0.16 -12.83
N TRP A 268 14.73 -0.04 -11.85
CA TRP A 268 14.56 0.91 -10.76
C TRP A 268 15.66 0.69 -9.72
N HIS A 269 16.60 1.64 -9.62
CA HIS A 269 17.73 1.52 -8.69
C HIS A 269 17.25 1.33 -7.24
N ALA A 270 17.42 0.14 -6.69
CA ALA A 270 16.82 -0.33 -5.44
C ALA A 270 17.17 0.56 -4.24
N HIS A 271 18.45 1.00 -4.14
CA HIS A 271 18.89 1.88 -3.07
C HIS A 271 18.19 3.26 -3.13
N SER A 272 18.02 3.82 -4.33
CA SER A 272 17.32 5.09 -4.51
C SER A 272 15.83 4.98 -4.18
N VAL A 273 15.17 3.90 -4.60
CA VAL A 273 13.76 3.63 -4.25
C VAL A 273 13.58 3.51 -2.75
N ARG A 274 14.47 2.76 -2.06
CA ARG A 274 14.44 2.59 -0.61
C ARG A 274 14.58 3.92 0.12
N ASN A 275 15.55 4.71 -0.25
CA ASN A 275 15.82 5.99 0.42
C ASN A 275 14.75 7.04 0.12
N LEU A 276 14.22 7.06 -1.09
CA LEU A 276 13.10 7.94 -1.43
C LEU A 276 11.84 7.55 -0.63
N LYS A 277 11.54 6.25 -0.52
CA LYS A 277 10.44 5.75 0.32
C LYS A 277 10.63 6.16 1.79
N ALA A 278 11.82 5.99 2.36
CA ALA A 278 12.12 6.42 3.72
C ALA A 278 11.94 7.94 3.90
N ALA A 279 12.50 8.74 3.00
CA ALA A 279 12.36 10.19 3.04
C ALA A 279 10.89 10.65 2.94
N LEU A 280 10.07 10.00 2.10
CA LEU A 280 8.63 10.29 2.00
C LEU A 280 7.87 9.95 3.29
N LEU A 281 8.25 8.87 3.98
CA LEU A 281 7.68 8.51 5.28
C LEU A 281 8.01 9.55 6.34
N ASP A 282 9.26 10.01 6.39
CA ASP A 282 9.72 11.02 7.36
C ASP A 282 9.06 12.40 7.14
N MET A 283 8.56 12.66 5.93
CA MET A 283 7.88 13.93 5.61
C MET A 283 6.41 14.00 6.04
N ARG A 284 5.82 12.91 6.51
CA ARG A 284 4.38 12.85 6.85
C ARG A 284 3.98 13.89 7.89
N ASP A 285 4.87 14.13 8.86
CA ASP A 285 4.62 14.98 10.02
C ASP A 285 5.11 16.43 9.83
N LEU A 286 5.62 16.75 8.65
CA LEU A 286 6.12 18.09 8.33
C LEU A 286 4.98 19.02 7.88
N SER A 287 5.12 20.32 8.19
CA SER A 287 4.27 21.34 7.59
C SER A 287 4.38 21.36 6.06
N ALA A 288 3.37 21.90 5.36
CA ALA A 288 3.34 21.91 3.90
C ALA A 288 4.61 22.53 3.28
N VAL A 289 5.12 23.62 3.86
CA VAL A 289 6.33 24.30 3.37
C VAL A 289 7.57 23.43 3.59
N GLN A 290 7.73 22.88 4.80
CA GLN A 290 8.84 21.96 5.11
C GLN A 290 8.80 20.71 4.25
N ARG A 291 7.61 20.13 4.03
CA ARG A 291 7.40 18.97 3.17
C ARG A 291 7.85 19.24 1.73
N ASN A 292 7.49 20.39 1.15
CA ASN A 292 7.90 20.76 -0.20
C ASN A 292 9.42 20.89 -0.31
N LEU A 293 10.09 21.55 0.64
CA LEU A 293 11.54 21.69 0.65
C LEU A 293 12.24 20.33 0.82
N SER A 294 11.76 19.50 1.75
CA SER A 294 12.29 18.15 1.98
C SER A 294 12.08 17.24 0.76
N MET A 295 10.92 17.35 0.09
CA MET A 295 10.64 16.64 -1.15
C MET A 295 11.65 16.99 -2.26
N ILE A 296 11.93 18.28 -2.47
CA ILE A 296 12.93 18.73 -3.44
C ILE A 296 14.30 18.14 -3.08
N GLY A 297 14.71 18.22 -1.79
CA GLY A 297 15.96 17.63 -1.32
C GLY A 297 16.05 16.11 -1.56
N ALA A 298 14.99 15.37 -1.26
CA ALA A 298 14.94 13.92 -1.49
C ALA A 298 14.98 13.58 -2.99
N LEU A 299 14.28 14.33 -3.83
CA LEU A 299 14.32 14.14 -5.28
C LEU A 299 15.71 14.42 -5.85
N MET A 300 16.41 15.46 -5.35
CA MET A 300 17.77 15.74 -5.76
C MET A 300 18.74 14.63 -5.35
N GLN A 301 18.61 14.15 -4.12
CA GLN A 301 19.54 13.17 -3.56
C GLN A 301 19.31 11.75 -4.09
N TYR A 302 18.05 11.34 -4.26
CA TYR A 302 17.69 9.96 -4.59
C TYR A 302 17.01 9.83 -5.95
N GLY A 303 16.35 10.88 -6.45
CA GLY A 303 15.68 10.87 -7.75
C GLY A 303 16.67 10.89 -8.91
N VAL A 304 17.76 11.67 -8.81
CA VAL A 304 18.80 11.70 -9.87
C VAL A 304 19.41 10.32 -10.08
N PRO A 305 19.93 9.62 -9.03
CA PRO A 305 20.46 8.27 -9.20
C PRO A 305 19.41 7.26 -9.69
N LEU A 306 18.12 7.47 -9.35
CA LEU A 306 17.04 6.64 -9.86
C LEU A 306 16.90 6.80 -11.37
N LEU A 307 16.82 8.05 -11.86
CA LEU A 307 16.63 8.36 -13.28
C LEU A 307 17.88 8.07 -14.12
N ASP A 308 19.10 8.22 -13.56
CA ASP A 308 20.36 7.93 -14.25
C ASP A 308 20.55 6.45 -14.59
N ASN A 309 19.80 5.58 -13.94
CA ASN A 309 19.81 4.14 -14.21
C ASN A 309 18.80 3.69 -15.28
N ALA A 310 18.26 4.62 -16.05
CA ALA A 310 17.33 4.36 -17.14
C ALA A 310 16.11 3.52 -16.71
N PRO A 311 15.31 3.96 -15.72
CA PRO A 311 14.13 3.25 -15.30
C PRO A 311 13.12 3.15 -16.43
N GLU A 312 12.43 2.00 -16.48
CA GLU A 312 11.42 1.71 -17.49
C GLU A 312 10.08 1.37 -16.84
N VAL A 313 9.00 1.81 -17.46
CA VAL A 313 7.63 1.50 -17.09
C VAL A 313 6.90 0.99 -18.32
N PHE A 314 6.33 -0.20 -18.20
CA PHE A 314 5.49 -0.79 -19.22
C PHE A 314 4.06 -0.90 -18.70
N VAL A 315 3.10 -0.46 -19.48
CA VAL A 315 1.72 -0.92 -19.41
C VAL A 315 1.61 -2.03 -20.45
N ASN A 316 1.75 -3.27 -20.00
CA ASN A 316 1.80 -4.43 -20.92
C ASN A 316 0.45 -4.62 -21.61
N ASN A 317 -0.63 -4.43 -20.86
CA ASN A 317 -1.98 -4.40 -21.34
C ASN A 317 -2.88 -3.62 -20.37
N LEU A 318 -3.76 -2.80 -20.92
CA LEU A 318 -4.98 -2.34 -20.26
C LEU A 318 -6.12 -2.78 -21.17
N GLU A 319 -6.99 -3.64 -20.67
CA GLU A 319 -8.15 -4.15 -21.39
C GLU A 319 -9.40 -3.77 -20.60
N LEU A 320 -10.36 -3.15 -21.28
CA LEU A 320 -11.69 -2.84 -20.74
C LEU A 320 -12.73 -3.35 -21.71
N HIS A 321 -13.80 -3.98 -21.20
CA HIS A 321 -14.90 -4.49 -22.02
C HIS A 321 -16.23 -3.89 -21.58
N HIS A 322 -17.07 -3.51 -22.56
CA HIS A 322 -18.45 -3.08 -22.37
C HIS A 322 -19.36 -3.80 -23.38
N GLY A 323 -20.00 -4.88 -22.95
CA GLY A 323 -20.70 -5.77 -23.86
C GLY A 323 -19.74 -6.39 -24.89
N THR A 324 -19.94 -6.05 -26.15
CA THR A 324 -19.06 -6.48 -27.26
C THR A 324 -17.96 -5.47 -27.58
N GLU A 325 -18.01 -4.30 -26.98
CA GLU A 325 -17.05 -3.21 -27.21
C GLU A 325 -15.81 -3.42 -26.33
N GLU A 326 -14.66 -3.01 -26.83
CA GLU A 326 -13.37 -3.24 -26.23
C GLU A 326 -12.46 -2.02 -26.32
N LEU A 327 -11.67 -1.79 -25.25
CA LEU A 327 -10.52 -0.90 -25.24
C LEU A 327 -9.28 -1.72 -24.91
N GLN A 328 -8.25 -1.55 -25.71
CA GLN A 328 -6.91 -2.09 -25.48
C GLN A 328 -5.90 -0.94 -25.51
N LEU A 329 -5.00 -0.89 -24.51
CA LEU A 329 -3.91 0.07 -24.45
C LEU A 329 -2.64 -0.65 -24.01
N THR A 330 -1.56 -0.36 -24.71
CA THR A 330 -0.20 -0.66 -24.28
C THR A 330 0.62 0.62 -24.23
N ALA A 331 1.54 0.72 -23.28
CA ALA A 331 2.44 1.87 -23.22
C ALA A 331 3.81 1.43 -22.69
N HIS A 332 4.83 2.14 -23.12
CA HIS A 332 6.19 1.99 -22.63
C HIS A 332 6.78 3.39 -22.44
N ALA A 333 7.39 3.61 -21.32
CA ALA A 333 8.16 4.83 -21.06
C ALA A 333 9.51 4.46 -20.48
N LYS A 334 10.56 5.10 -20.99
CA LYS A 334 11.94 4.91 -20.55
C LYS A 334 12.58 6.28 -20.38
N MET A 335 13.26 6.46 -19.29
CA MET A 335 14.13 7.60 -19.09
C MET A 335 15.56 7.22 -19.47
N ASN A 336 16.19 7.93 -20.38
CA ASN A 336 17.63 7.77 -20.62
C ASN A 336 18.43 8.40 -19.46
N LYS A 337 19.77 8.33 -19.51
CA LYS A 337 20.61 8.92 -18.47
C LYS A 337 20.32 10.40 -18.28
N VAL A 338 19.92 10.78 -17.08
CA VAL A 338 19.54 12.15 -16.72
C VAL A 338 20.62 12.75 -15.84
N ASN A 339 21.09 13.94 -16.18
CA ASN A 339 21.99 14.70 -15.33
C ASN A 339 21.20 15.57 -14.32
N MET A 340 21.88 16.05 -13.27
CA MET A 340 21.25 16.85 -12.23
C MET A 340 20.56 18.12 -12.77
N GLN A 341 21.07 18.73 -13.83
CA GLN A 341 20.49 19.95 -14.41
C GLN A 341 19.11 19.68 -15.03
N ALA A 342 18.88 18.48 -15.56
CA ALA A 342 17.61 18.10 -16.15
C ALA A 342 16.46 18.06 -15.14
N LEU A 343 16.71 17.87 -13.85
CA LEU A 343 15.65 17.93 -12.83
C LEU A 343 15.05 19.34 -12.68
N PHE A 344 15.78 20.37 -13.03
CA PHE A 344 15.34 21.76 -12.93
C PHE A 344 14.90 22.36 -14.27
N ASP A 345 15.14 21.65 -15.36
CA ASP A 345 14.72 22.07 -16.70
C ASP A 345 13.85 20.97 -17.33
N PRO A 346 12.51 21.17 -17.38
CA PRO A 346 11.60 20.22 -18.00
C PRO A 346 11.95 19.85 -19.45
N ASN A 347 12.58 20.79 -20.20
CA ASN A 347 12.95 20.51 -21.57
C ASN A 347 14.11 19.52 -21.65
N LEU A 348 15.06 19.57 -20.70
CA LEU A 348 16.14 18.59 -20.63
C LEU A 348 15.62 17.21 -20.21
N LEU A 349 14.67 17.16 -19.26
CA LEU A 349 14.01 15.90 -18.91
C LEU A 349 13.28 15.27 -20.11
N LEU A 350 12.58 16.09 -20.88
CA LEU A 350 11.86 15.64 -22.07
C LEU A 350 12.81 15.16 -23.19
N GLN A 351 14.04 15.66 -23.28
CA GLN A 351 15.03 15.18 -24.26
C GLN A 351 15.41 13.72 -24.01
N ASP A 352 15.50 13.34 -22.74
CA ASP A 352 15.91 12.01 -22.32
C ASP A 352 14.75 11.02 -22.15
N LEU A 353 13.51 11.51 -22.26
CA LEU A 353 12.32 10.67 -22.23
C LEU A 353 12.06 10.03 -23.58
N VAL A 354 11.88 8.72 -23.58
CA VAL A 354 11.33 7.96 -24.70
C VAL A 354 10.03 7.33 -24.23
N ALA A 355 8.93 7.61 -24.93
CA ALA A 355 7.64 7.02 -24.58
C ALA A 355 6.90 6.60 -25.85
N GLU A 356 6.22 5.48 -25.75
CA GLU A 356 5.34 4.95 -26.77
C GLU A 356 4.00 4.55 -26.13
N LEU A 357 2.89 4.84 -26.83
CA LEU A 357 1.56 4.43 -26.44
C LEU A 357 0.80 3.99 -27.69
N VAL A 358 0.15 2.84 -27.58
CA VAL A 358 -0.76 2.32 -28.59
C VAL A 358 -2.11 2.09 -27.94
N LEU A 359 -3.14 2.76 -28.47
CA LEU A 359 -4.54 2.59 -28.05
C LEU A 359 -5.34 2.07 -29.23
N ARG A 360 -6.17 1.08 -28.97
CA ARG A 360 -7.23 0.59 -29.85
C ARG A 360 -8.51 0.48 -29.07
N VAL A 361 -9.58 1.15 -29.54
CA VAL A 361 -10.84 1.22 -28.80
C VAL A 361 -12.02 1.32 -29.76
N ASP A 362 -13.14 0.68 -29.43
CA ASP A 362 -14.40 0.87 -30.11
C ASP A 362 -14.89 2.31 -29.90
N LYS A 363 -15.34 2.97 -31.01
CA LYS A 363 -15.72 4.38 -30.99
C LYS A 363 -16.80 4.65 -29.95
N ALA A 364 -17.80 3.77 -29.83
CA ALA A 364 -18.90 3.94 -28.88
C ALA A 364 -18.42 3.88 -27.43
N LEU A 365 -17.56 2.91 -27.08
CA LEU A 365 -16.98 2.83 -25.74
C LEU A 365 -16.13 4.08 -25.41
N PHE A 366 -15.34 4.58 -26.36
CA PHE A 366 -14.52 5.77 -26.13
C PHE A 366 -15.39 7.03 -25.89
N ILE A 367 -16.49 7.19 -26.65
CA ILE A 367 -17.47 8.24 -26.42
C ILE A 367 -18.08 8.11 -25.03
N ALA A 368 -18.49 6.89 -24.64
CA ALA A 368 -19.09 6.65 -23.32
C ALA A 368 -18.14 7.00 -22.17
N LEU A 369 -16.84 6.69 -22.27
CA LEU A 369 -15.84 7.07 -21.27
C LEU A 369 -15.68 8.60 -21.14
N ILE A 370 -15.65 9.33 -22.27
CA ILE A 370 -15.58 10.80 -22.27
C ILE A 370 -16.88 11.40 -21.72
N GLU A 371 -18.02 10.82 -22.04
CA GLU A 371 -19.33 11.24 -21.53
C GLU A 371 -19.38 11.16 -20.00
N GLN A 372 -18.87 10.06 -19.39
CA GLN A 372 -18.80 9.96 -17.93
C GLN A 372 -17.98 11.09 -17.30
N TYR A 373 -16.86 11.44 -17.92
CA TYR A 373 -16.05 12.56 -17.48
C TYR A 373 -16.82 13.89 -17.52
N PHE A 374 -17.51 14.19 -18.61
CA PHE A 374 -18.32 15.41 -18.72
C PHE A 374 -19.53 15.41 -17.79
N ALA A 375 -20.19 14.28 -17.63
CA ALA A 375 -21.31 14.12 -16.71
C ALA A 375 -20.90 14.35 -15.24
N TYR A 376 -19.75 13.88 -14.85
CA TYR A 376 -19.20 14.10 -13.51
C TYR A 376 -18.99 15.59 -13.19
N TYR A 377 -18.53 16.37 -14.16
CA TYR A 377 -18.38 17.82 -14.02
C TYR A 377 -19.69 18.59 -14.30
N GLN A 378 -20.82 17.88 -14.39
CA GLN A 378 -22.15 18.45 -14.64
C GLN A 378 -22.20 19.33 -15.89
N ILE A 379 -21.41 19.00 -16.91
CA ILE A 379 -21.38 19.71 -18.18
C ILE A 379 -22.66 19.35 -18.95
N PRO A 380 -23.51 20.34 -19.32
CA PRO A 380 -24.75 20.09 -20.07
C PRO A 380 -24.46 19.40 -21.40
N LYS A 381 -25.33 18.50 -21.84
CA LYS A 381 -25.21 17.77 -23.13
C LYS A 381 -23.93 16.95 -23.24
N ALA A 382 -23.54 16.27 -22.14
CA ALA A 382 -22.30 15.50 -22.03
C ALA A 382 -22.09 14.54 -23.23
N HIS A 383 -23.13 13.82 -23.64
CA HIS A 383 -23.07 12.90 -24.79
C HIS A 383 -22.74 13.61 -26.12
N GLU A 384 -23.47 14.69 -26.45
CA GLU A 384 -23.23 15.48 -27.67
C GLU A 384 -21.80 16.05 -27.71
N LEU A 385 -21.32 16.54 -26.54
CA LEU A 385 -19.97 17.07 -26.43
C LEU A 385 -18.89 15.97 -26.52
N ALA A 386 -19.14 14.79 -25.96
CA ALA A 386 -18.24 13.65 -26.08
C ALA A 386 -18.11 13.21 -27.55
N GLN A 387 -19.22 13.09 -28.26
CA GLN A 387 -19.24 12.75 -29.68
C GLN A 387 -18.50 13.79 -30.52
N ASN A 388 -18.79 15.08 -30.33
CA ASN A 388 -18.12 16.17 -31.03
C ASN A 388 -16.60 16.20 -30.74
N ARG A 389 -16.19 15.89 -29.50
CA ARG A 389 -14.79 15.82 -29.15
C ARG A 389 -14.06 14.69 -29.87
N VAL A 390 -14.68 13.50 -29.94
CA VAL A 390 -14.13 12.35 -30.68
C VAL A 390 -14.04 12.64 -32.18
N ASP A 391 -15.08 13.21 -32.79
CA ASP A 391 -15.09 13.57 -34.21
C ASP A 391 -14.03 14.66 -34.50
N THR A 392 -13.83 15.60 -33.60
CA THR A 392 -12.74 16.58 -33.68
C THR A 392 -11.37 15.92 -33.66
N LEU A 393 -11.13 14.97 -32.75
CA LEU A 393 -9.88 14.23 -32.68
C LEU A 393 -9.59 13.41 -33.93
N ILE A 394 -10.64 12.85 -34.56
CA ILE A 394 -10.52 12.16 -35.85
C ILE A 394 -10.17 13.15 -36.96
N THR A 395 -10.88 14.28 -37.06
CA THR A 395 -10.65 15.32 -38.09
C THR A 395 -9.25 15.93 -37.95
N GLN A 396 -8.74 16.08 -36.73
CA GLN A 396 -7.40 16.58 -36.44
C GLN A 396 -6.29 15.51 -36.61
N HIS A 397 -6.63 14.30 -37.02
CA HIS A 397 -5.72 13.16 -37.18
C HIS A 397 -5.03 12.69 -35.90
N TRP A 398 -5.61 13.00 -34.72
CA TRP A 398 -5.18 12.41 -33.47
C TRP A 398 -5.61 10.95 -33.36
N LEU A 399 -6.85 10.66 -33.79
CA LEU A 399 -7.40 9.31 -33.86
C LEU A 399 -7.60 8.91 -35.30
N ARG A 400 -7.28 7.66 -35.63
CA ARG A 400 -7.59 7.06 -36.94
C ARG A 400 -8.78 6.13 -36.78
N LEU A 401 -9.89 6.43 -37.49
CA LEU A 401 -11.04 5.55 -37.53
C LEU A 401 -10.81 4.47 -38.58
N GLU A 402 -10.99 3.22 -38.19
CA GLU A 402 -11.02 2.07 -39.10
C GLU A 402 -12.44 1.83 -39.62
N PRO A 403 -12.76 2.12 -40.90
CA PRO A 403 -14.16 2.19 -41.37
C PRO A 403 -14.92 0.87 -41.29
N LYS A 404 -14.24 -0.26 -41.32
CA LYS A 404 -14.87 -1.60 -41.28
C LYS A 404 -15.26 -2.07 -39.92
N THR A 405 -14.52 -1.66 -38.88
CA THR A 405 -14.64 -2.16 -37.51
C THR A 405 -15.15 -1.07 -36.55
N GLU A 406 -15.24 0.16 -37.00
CA GLU A 406 -15.53 1.34 -36.17
C GLU A 406 -14.58 1.53 -34.99
N LYS A 407 -13.38 0.93 -35.07
CA LYS A 407 -12.33 1.07 -34.04
C LYS A 407 -11.51 2.33 -34.29
N LEU A 408 -11.21 3.01 -33.19
CA LEU A 408 -10.30 4.14 -33.14
C LEU A 408 -8.90 3.61 -32.77
N ASN A 409 -7.90 4.06 -33.50
CA ASN A 409 -6.51 3.72 -33.27
C ASN A 409 -5.72 5.01 -33.01
N LEU A 410 -4.83 4.96 -32.01
CA LEU A 410 -3.88 6.01 -31.68
C LEU A 410 -2.52 5.38 -31.44
N GLN A 411 -1.49 5.88 -32.13
CA GLN A 411 -0.11 5.59 -31.81
C GLN A 411 0.59 6.89 -31.48
N LEU A 412 1.12 7.01 -30.27
CA LEU A 412 1.98 8.11 -29.84
C LEU A 412 3.39 7.61 -29.67
N VAL A 413 4.35 8.32 -30.25
CA VAL A 413 5.78 8.09 -30.02
C VAL A 413 6.40 9.42 -29.65
N PHE A 414 7.01 9.49 -28.48
CA PHE A 414 7.74 10.66 -28.00
C PHE A 414 9.22 10.30 -27.88
N LYS A 415 10.06 11.03 -28.57
CA LYS A 415 11.51 10.82 -28.55
C LYS A 415 12.23 12.10 -29.02
N ASN A 416 13.32 12.47 -28.34
CA ASN A 416 14.15 13.64 -28.70
C ASN A 416 13.31 14.93 -28.79
N ASN A 417 12.43 15.21 -27.84
CA ASN A 417 11.49 16.34 -27.83
C ASN A 417 10.51 16.38 -29.03
N LEU A 418 10.38 15.30 -29.77
CA LEU A 418 9.46 15.20 -30.89
C LEU A 418 8.32 14.26 -30.55
N LEU A 419 7.10 14.75 -30.68
CA LEU A 419 5.90 13.94 -30.60
C LEU A 419 5.46 13.52 -32.00
N GLN A 420 5.35 12.24 -32.22
CA GLN A 420 4.71 11.68 -33.40
C GLN A 420 3.34 11.10 -33.03
N VAL A 421 2.33 11.47 -33.79
CA VAL A 421 0.96 10.96 -33.65
C VAL A 421 0.63 10.20 -34.94
N ASN A 422 0.43 8.91 -34.83
CA ASN A 422 0.16 8.03 -35.98
C ASN A 422 1.21 8.15 -37.10
N GLY A 423 2.48 8.34 -36.76
CA GLY A 423 3.61 8.51 -37.67
C GLY A 423 3.82 9.96 -38.18
N GLU A 424 2.96 10.91 -37.83
CA GLU A 424 3.10 12.32 -38.21
C GLU A 424 3.70 13.14 -37.07
N SER A 425 4.73 13.93 -37.34
CA SER A 425 5.35 14.81 -36.33
C SER A 425 4.44 15.97 -35.96
N ARG A 426 4.29 16.22 -34.66
CA ARG A 426 3.49 17.31 -34.08
C ARG A 426 4.36 18.22 -33.23
N ASN A 427 4.11 19.51 -33.29
CA ASN A 427 4.80 20.47 -32.44
C ASN A 427 4.16 20.51 -31.04
N LEU A 428 4.93 20.19 -29.99
CA LEU A 428 4.47 20.18 -28.59
C LEU A 428 3.95 21.56 -28.13
N SER A 429 4.51 22.67 -28.62
CA SER A 429 4.04 24.02 -28.23
C SER A 429 2.60 24.34 -28.62
N ARG A 430 1.92 23.45 -29.35
CA ARG A 430 0.49 23.57 -29.70
C ARG A 430 -0.38 22.54 -28.98
N VAL A 431 0.21 21.72 -28.12
CA VAL A 431 -0.49 20.62 -27.43
C VAL A 431 -0.77 20.99 -25.97
N PHE A 432 0.06 21.84 -25.35
CA PHE A 432 -0.09 22.34 -23.98
C PHE A 432 -0.37 23.84 -23.94
#